data_fa9152df41ba8ce833df8756b9a263f9
#
_entry.id   fa9152df41ba8ce833df8756b9a263f9
#
_cell.length_a   1.000
_cell.length_b   1.000
_cell.length_c   1.000
_cell.angle_alpha   90.00
_cell.angle_beta   90.00
_cell.angle_gamma   90.00
#
_symmetry.space_group_name_H-M   'P 1'
#
loop_
_entity.id
_entity.type
_entity.pdbx_description
1 polymer ?
#
loop_
_entity_poly.entity_id
_entity_poly.type
_entity_poly.pdbx_seq_one_letter_code
_entity_poly.pdbx_strand_id
1 'polypeptide(L)'
;YCLRIKNFNHFTIKGLTFLYGNRALLLQDCSNSIVAECKISCMASDAMHIQGGQQNVVKSCFFSHIGANGIIITGGNRKTLEAANDTIHNNIFTDISYYLNTFQRAITFTGCGITITNNAFTDMPTTAIEIAGNDVVVKHNLFDNLVCVSDDQGAIDMYNDPSFRGITIKENYWSNIGGADRHKVAAVRLDDLISGIEISGNFFEKCGSSQYGAVEIHGGKDNIVKANTFNNCPLAMSFHQYGDYWKTCINSEDIQK
;
A
#
# COMPACT_ATOMS: atom_id res chain seq x y z
N TYR A 1 -14.47 14.31 -9.76
CA TYR A 1 -14.27 13.12 -10.57
C TYR A 1 -14.72 13.38 -12.00
N CYS A 2 -13.95 12.89 -12.96
CA CYS A 2 -14.35 12.89 -14.37
C CYS A 2 -15.49 11.91 -14.62
N LEU A 3 -15.46 10.74 -13.94
CA LEU A 3 -16.50 9.72 -14.02
C LEU A 3 -16.87 9.20 -12.63
N ARG A 4 -18.17 9.07 -12.36
CA ARG A 4 -18.69 8.50 -11.11
C ARG A 4 -19.70 7.41 -11.45
N ILE A 5 -19.52 6.24 -10.87
CA ILE A 5 -20.45 5.11 -10.99
C ILE A 5 -20.84 4.69 -9.57
N LYS A 6 -22.15 4.58 -9.34
CA LYS A 6 -22.70 4.25 -8.02
C LYS A 6 -23.79 3.20 -8.14
N ASN A 7 -23.78 2.24 -7.19
CA ASN A 7 -24.80 1.19 -7.09
C ASN A 7 -25.02 0.43 -8.41
N PHE A 8 -23.92 0.16 -9.14
CA PHE A 8 -23.98 -0.52 -10.44
C PHE A 8 -22.93 -1.63 -10.50
N ASN A 9 -23.32 -2.80 -10.96
CA ASN A 9 -22.48 -3.99 -10.93
C ASN A 9 -22.28 -4.57 -12.33
N HIS A 10 -21.27 -5.47 -12.47
CA HIS A 10 -21.03 -6.22 -13.70
C HIS A 10 -20.75 -5.35 -14.93
N PHE A 11 -19.94 -4.31 -14.79
CA PHE A 11 -19.52 -3.47 -15.91
C PHE A 11 -17.99 -3.50 -16.12
N THR A 12 -17.59 -3.06 -17.29
CA THR A 12 -16.18 -2.87 -17.62
C THR A 12 -15.93 -1.47 -18.14
N ILE A 13 -14.97 -0.77 -17.54
CA ILE A 13 -14.36 0.45 -18.08
C ILE A 13 -13.04 0.04 -18.71
N LYS A 14 -12.88 0.24 -20.02
CA LYS A 14 -11.70 -0.22 -20.72
C LYS A 14 -11.16 0.80 -21.71
N GLY A 15 -9.82 0.96 -21.75
CA GLY A 15 -9.13 1.72 -22.78
C GLY A 15 -9.38 3.24 -22.75
N LEU A 16 -9.84 3.78 -21.61
CA LEU A 16 -10.08 5.21 -21.48
C LEU A 16 -8.83 5.94 -20.99
N THR A 17 -8.72 7.18 -21.41
CA THR A 17 -7.68 8.10 -20.93
C THR A 17 -8.34 9.24 -20.17
N PHE A 18 -7.91 9.42 -18.89
CA PHE A 18 -8.30 10.53 -18.03
C PHE A 18 -7.10 11.46 -17.85
N LEU A 19 -7.23 12.70 -18.26
CA LEU A 19 -6.17 13.70 -18.21
C LEU A 19 -6.65 15.03 -17.64
N TYR A 20 -5.76 15.72 -16.93
CA TYR A 20 -5.94 17.11 -16.47
C TYR A 20 -7.20 17.36 -15.65
N GLY A 21 -7.51 16.42 -14.76
CA GLY A 21 -8.64 16.52 -13.86
C GLY A 21 -8.25 16.72 -12.40
N ASN A 22 -9.24 16.96 -11.54
CA ASN A 22 -9.00 16.91 -10.10
C ASN A 22 -8.90 15.45 -9.62
N ARG A 23 -9.91 14.62 -9.93
CA ARG A 23 -9.94 13.17 -9.71
C ARG A 23 -10.55 12.48 -10.91
N ALA A 24 -10.02 11.32 -11.30
CA ALA A 24 -10.52 10.64 -12.49
C ALA A 24 -11.78 9.83 -12.21
N LEU A 25 -11.74 8.84 -11.33
CA LEU A 25 -12.77 7.82 -11.24
C LEU A 25 -13.25 7.57 -9.80
N LEU A 26 -14.58 7.46 -9.62
CA LEU A 26 -15.20 6.96 -8.41
C LEU A 26 -16.07 5.74 -8.75
N LEU A 27 -15.81 4.61 -8.10
CA LEU A 27 -16.71 3.47 -7.98
C LEU A 27 -17.25 3.45 -6.56
N GLN A 28 -18.56 3.63 -6.39
CA GLN A 28 -19.19 3.61 -5.08
C GLN A 28 -20.28 2.53 -5.05
N ASP A 29 -20.16 1.60 -4.10
CA ASP A 29 -21.08 0.46 -3.92
C ASP A 29 -21.26 -0.34 -5.22
N CYS A 30 -20.13 -0.57 -5.92
CA CYS A 30 -20.06 -1.33 -7.16
C CYS A 30 -19.40 -2.68 -6.90
N SER A 31 -19.91 -3.73 -7.54
CA SER A 31 -19.36 -5.08 -7.39
C SER A 31 -19.15 -5.78 -8.74
N ASN A 32 -18.23 -6.75 -8.77
CA ASN A 32 -17.97 -7.58 -9.96
C ASN A 32 -17.64 -6.72 -11.20
N SER A 33 -16.89 -5.64 -11.02
CA SER A 33 -16.64 -4.66 -12.07
C SER A 33 -15.16 -4.54 -12.38
N ILE A 34 -14.85 -4.18 -13.62
CA ILE A 34 -13.47 -4.18 -14.12
C ILE A 34 -13.10 -2.78 -14.63
N VAL A 35 -11.97 -2.26 -14.19
CA VAL A 35 -11.29 -1.12 -14.80
C VAL A 35 -9.99 -1.63 -15.43
N ALA A 36 -9.86 -1.55 -16.75
CA ALA A 36 -8.76 -2.18 -17.45
C ALA A 36 -8.17 -1.28 -18.56
N GLU A 37 -6.86 -1.39 -18.76
CA GLU A 37 -6.15 -0.76 -19.88
C GLU A 37 -6.41 0.77 -19.96
N CYS A 38 -6.65 1.41 -18.81
CA CYS A 38 -6.90 2.84 -18.73
C CYS A 38 -5.60 3.60 -18.42
N LYS A 39 -5.50 4.81 -18.94
CA LYS A 39 -4.45 5.76 -18.58
C LYS A 39 -5.06 6.86 -17.72
N ILE A 40 -4.52 7.06 -16.52
CA ILE A 40 -4.92 8.12 -15.59
C ILE A 40 -3.68 8.94 -15.28
N SER A 41 -3.68 10.20 -15.70
CA SER A 41 -2.48 11.03 -15.59
C SER A 41 -2.82 12.50 -15.36
N CYS A 42 -1.89 13.24 -14.73
CA CYS A 42 -2.03 14.67 -14.47
C CYS A 42 -3.31 15.01 -13.69
N MET A 43 -3.56 14.25 -12.61
CA MET A 43 -4.64 14.56 -11.66
C MET A 43 -4.12 15.46 -10.54
N ALA A 44 -4.85 16.53 -10.23
CA ALA A 44 -4.46 17.46 -9.18
C ALA A 44 -4.58 16.88 -7.76
N SER A 45 -5.46 15.90 -7.57
CA SER A 45 -5.66 15.16 -6.31
C SER A 45 -5.50 13.65 -6.56
N ASP A 46 -6.42 12.82 -6.06
CA ASP A 46 -6.35 11.37 -6.19
C ASP A 46 -6.77 10.90 -7.60
N ALA A 47 -6.21 9.80 -8.06
CA ALA A 47 -6.61 9.27 -9.35
C ALA A 47 -7.97 8.53 -9.27
N MET A 48 -8.12 7.59 -8.34
CA MET A 48 -9.28 6.71 -8.30
C MET A 48 -9.73 6.40 -6.87
N HIS A 49 -11.03 6.29 -6.66
CA HIS A 49 -11.61 5.77 -5.43
C HIS A 49 -12.49 4.55 -5.70
N ILE A 50 -12.36 3.53 -4.87
CA ILE A 50 -13.28 2.39 -4.75
C ILE A 50 -13.83 2.42 -3.32
N GLN A 51 -15.13 2.65 -3.18
CA GLN A 51 -15.79 2.82 -1.89
C GLN A 51 -16.92 1.81 -1.75
N GLY A 52 -16.73 0.78 -0.92
CA GLY A 52 -17.69 -0.32 -0.77
C GLY A 52 -17.76 -1.22 -2.01
N GLY A 53 -18.72 -2.15 -2.00
CA GLY A 53 -18.82 -3.21 -2.99
C GLY A 53 -17.77 -4.31 -2.77
N GLN A 54 -17.66 -5.19 -3.76
CA GLN A 54 -16.73 -6.32 -3.69
C GLN A 54 -16.40 -6.88 -5.08
N GLN A 55 -15.32 -7.65 -5.16
CA GLN A 55 -14.89 -8.37 -6.37
C GLN A 55 -14.62 -7.43 -7.56
N ASN A 56 -14.14 -6.22 -7.29
CA ASN A 56 -13.73 -5.28 -8.32
C ASN A 56 -12.28 -5.54 -8.72
N VAL A 57 -11.98 -5.34 -9.99
CA VAL A 57 -10.64 -5.56 -10.53
C VAL A 57 -10.14 -4.30 -11.23
N VAL A 58 -8.96 -3.80 -10.81
CA VAL A 58 -8.22 -2.78 -11.55
C VAL A 58 -6.99 -3.43 -12.16
N LYS A 59 -6.90 -3.45 -13.48
CA LYS A 59 -5.82 -4.16 -14.15
C LYS A 59 -5.28 -3.48 -15.39
N SER A 60 -3.97 -3.67 -15.62
CA SER A 60 -3.26 -3.18 -16.82
C SER A 60 -3.45 -1.68 -17.07
N CYS A 61 -3.60 -0.91 -16.00
CA CYS A 61 -3.75 0.53 -16.04
C CYS A 61 -2.42 1.23 -15.77
N PHE A 62 -2.30 2.46 -16.27
CA PHE A 62 -1.14 3.31 -16.07
C PHE A 62 -1.54 4.57 -15.30
N PHE A 63 -0.93 4.76 -14.12
CA PHE A 63 -1.12 5.90 -13.24
C PHE A 63 0.16 6.71 -13.18
N SER A 64 0.10 7.99 -13.56
CA SER A 64 1.29 8.84 -13.54
C SER A 64 0.97 10.30 -13.27
N HIS A 65 1.92 11.05 -12.69
CA HIS A 65 1.74 12.48 -12.39
C HIS A 65 0.46 12.74 -11.59
N ILE A 66 0.29 12.01 -10.49
CA ILE A 66 -0.86 12.14 -9.60
C ILE A 66 -0.45 13.01 -8.41
N GLY A 67 -1.16 14.10 -8.19
CA GLY A 67 -0.83 15.09 -7.16
C GLY A 67 -0.90 14.57 -5.73
N ALA A 68 -1.83 13.65 -5.46
CA ALA A 68 -2.02 12.99 -4.17
C ALA A 68 -1.98 11.46 -4.30
N ASN A 69 -3.06 10.74 -3.99
CA ASN A 69 -3.06 9.28 -4.00
C ASN A 69 -3.39 8.69 -5.38
N GLY A 70 -2.84 7.51 -5.68
CA GLY A 70 -3.23 6.72 -6.83
C GLY A 70 -4.64 6.16 -6.66
N ILE A 71 -4.80 5.09 -5.89
CA ILE A 71 -6.10 4.45 -5.63
C ILE A 71 -6.37 4.42 -4.12
N ILE A 72 -7.52 4.94 -3.70
CA ILE A 72 -8.04 4.80 -2.35
C ILE A 72 -9.15 3.76 -2.36
N ILE A 73 -9.00 2.71 -1.55
CA ILE A 73 -9.91 1.57 -1.51
C ILE A 73 -10.45 1.40 -0.09
N THR A 74 -11.77 1.36 0.04
CA THR A 74 -12.46 0.94 1.26
C THR A 74 -13.40 -0.21 0.93
N GLY A 75 -13.20 -1.38 1.54
CA GLY A 75 -14.02 -2.55 1.22
C GLY A 75 -13.87 -3.69 2.20
N GLY A 76 -14.86 -4.58 2.21
CA GLY A 76 -14.95 -5.65 3.19
C GLY A 76 -15.33 -5.15 4.59
N ASN A 77 -15.41 -6.08 5.54
CA ASN A 77 -15.77 -5.77 6.92
C ASN A 77 -14.74 -6.37 7.88
N ARG A 78 -13.97 -5.53 8.55
CA ARG A 78 -12.93 -5.95 9.50
C ARG A 78 -13.50 -6.65 10.74
N LYS A 79 -14.69 -6.28 11.22
CA LYS A 79 -15.27 -6.88 12.42
C LYS A 79 -15.72 -8.32 12.19
N THR A 80 -16.24 -8.61 11.01
CA THR A 80 -16.70 -9.96 10.63
C THR A 80 -15.66 -10.73 9.82
N LEU A 81 -14.57 -10.08 9.42
CA LEU A 81 -13.55 -10.57 8.47
C LEU A 81 -14.15 -10.96 7.11
N GLU A 82 -15.21 -10.27 6.71
CA GLU A 82 -15.81 -10.45 5.40
C GLU A 82 -14.99 -9.73 4.34
N ALA A 83 -14.42 -10.49 3.42
CA ALA A 83 -13.48 -9.98 2.43
C ALA A 83 -14.16 -9.25 1.28
N ALA A 84 -13.64 -8.10 0.86
CA ALA A 84 -14.04 -7.42 -0.37
C ALA A 84 -13.65 -8.22 -1.62
N ASN A 85 -12.57 -8.99 -1.56
CA ASN A 85 -12.01 -9.73 -2.70
C ASN A 85 -11.68 -8.84 -3.91
N ASP A 86 -11.36 -7.59 -3.69
CA ASP A 86 -10.90 -6.68 -4.74
C ASP A 86 -9.48 -7.05 -5.19
N THR A 87 -9.16 -6.79 -6.45
CA THR A 87 -7.86 -7.13 -7.02
C THR A 87 -7.27 -5.96 -7.78
N ILE A 88 -6.02 -5.59 -7.43
CA ILE A 88 -5.20 -4.62 -8.16
C ILE A 88 -4.06 -5.37 -8.83
N HIS A 89 -4.13 -5.52 -10.15
CA HIS A 89 -3.26 -6.45 -10.87
C HIS A 89 -2.62 -5.83 -12.12
N ASN A 90 -1.31 -6.05 -12.29
CA ASN A 90 -0.58 -5.68 -13.51
C ASN A 90 -0.71 -4.18 -13.87
N ASN A 91 -0.69 -3.28 -12.88
CA ASN A 91 -0.72 -1.85 -13.13
C ASN A 91 0.68 -1.24 -12.97
N ILE A 92 0.86 -0.06 -13.53
CA ILE A 92 2.06 0.76 -13.34
C ILE A 92 1.65 2.04 -12.59
N PHE A 93 2.33 2.31 -11.49
CA PHE A 93 2.22 3.54 -10.71
C PHE A 93 3.59 4.22 -10.72
N THR A 94 3.66 5.41 -11.27
CA THR A 94 4.89 6.20 -11.31
C THR A 94 4.60 7.67 -11.05
N ASP A 95 5.48 8.36 -10.36
CA ASP A 95 5.32 9.77 -10.04
C ASP A 95 3.96 10.07 -9.37
N ILE A 96 3.63 9.27 -8.37
CA ILE A 96 2.47 9.47 -7.50
C ILE A 96 2.88 10.34 -6.33
N SER A 97 1.97 11.20 -5.84
CA SER A 97 2.26 12.17 -4.78
C SER A 97 3.23 13.28 -5.19
N TYR A 98 3.30 13.60 -6.48
CA TYR A 98 4.30 14.53 -6.98
C TYR A 98 4.12 15.97 -6.46
N TYR A 99 2.92 16.33 -6.01
CA TYR A 99 2.63 17.67 -5.48
C TYR A 99 2.82 17.74 -3.96
N LEU A 100 2.30 16.76 -3.23
CA LEU A 100 2.35 16.76 -1.75
C LEU A 100 3.66 16.17 -1.20
N ASN A 101 4.32 15.31 -1.95
CA ASN A 101 5.63 14.69 -1.65
C ASN A 101 5.71 13.86 -0.36
N THR A 102 4.66 13.78 0.44
CA THR A 102 4.64 12.99 1.69
C THR A 102 3.22 12.61 2.10
N PHE A 103 3.09 11.53 2.86
CA PHE A 103 1.83 11.00 3.40
C PHE A 103 0.72 10.77 2.36
N GLN A 104 1.06 10.61 1.08
CA GLN A 104 0.18 10.13 0.02
C GLN A 104 0.72 8.81 -0.53
N ARG A 105 -0.10 7.98 -1.16
CA ARG A 105 0.29 6.61 -1.54
C ARG A 105 -0.20 6.27 -2.95
N ALA A 106 0.47 5.33 -3.61
CA ALA A 106 -0.09 4.76 -4.83
C ALA A 106 -1.36 3.95 -4.54
N ILE A 107 -1.38 3.21 -3.42
CA ILE A 107 -2.56 2.48 -2.96
C ILE A 107 -2.73 2.71 -1.47
N THR A 108 -3.91 3.15 -1.06
CA THR A 108 -4.37 3.13 0.33
C THR A 108 -5.53 2.15 0.45
N PHE A 109 -5.41 1.17 1.32
CA PHE A 109 -6.46 0.18 1.58
C PHE A 109 -6.93 0.23 3.02
N THR A 110 -8.25 0.34 3.20
CA THR A 110 -8.91 0.20 4.51
C THR A 110 -10.00 -0.85 4.41
N GLY A 111 -9.93 -1.90 5.24
CA GLY A 111 -10.96 -2.94 5.23
C GLY A 111 -10.44 -4.37 5.37
N CYS A 112 -11.06 -5.30 4.66
CA CYS A 112 -10.71 -6.72 4.69
C CYS A 112 -10.70 -7.33 3.30
N GLY A 113 -9.64 -8.10 2.98
CA GLY A 113 -9.56 -8.94 1.80
C GLY A 113 -9.28 -8.22 0.48
N ILE A 114 -8.01 -7.91 0.20
CA ILE A 114 -7.56 -7.38 -1.10
C ILE A 114 -6.32 -8.14 -1.59
N THR A 115 -6.19 -8.29 -2.91
CA THR A 115 -4.98 -8.81 -3.55
C THR A 115 -4.33 -7.74 -4.43
N ILE A 116 -3.05 -7.44 -4.15
CA ILE A 116 -2.21 -6.50 -4.90
C ILE A 116 -1.07 -7.29 -5.54
N THR A 117 -1.11 -7.49 -6.84
CA THR A 117 -0.18 -8.43 -7.49
C THR A 117 0.28 -8.01 -8.87
N ASN A 118 1.54 -8.31 -9.20
CA ASN A 118 2.18 -8.01 -10.48
C ASN A 118 2.15 -6.52 -10.88
N ASN A 119 2.13 -5.60 -9.91
CA ASN A 119 2.20 -4.18 -10.19
C ASN A 119 3.65 -3.68 -10.15
N ALA A 120 3.90 -2.57 -10.83
CA ALA A 120 5.14 -1.81 -10.70
C ALA A 120 4.84 -0.47 -10.00
N PHE A 121 5.61 -0.18 -8.95
CA PHE A 121 5.61 1.09 -8.23
C PHE A 121 6.99 1.70 -8.39
N THR A 122 7.09 2.83 -9.07
CA THR A 122 8.40 3.42 -9.39
C THR A 122 8.41 4.93 -9.19
N ASP A 123 9.58 5.46 -8.87
CA ASP A 123 9.85 6.90 -8.86
C ASP A 123 8.85 7.71 -8.01
N MET A 124 8.72 7.34 -6.75
CA MET A 124 7.78 8.00 -5.83
C MET A 124 8.50 8.61 -4.62
N PRO A 125 8.11 9.84 -4.23
CA PRO A 125 8.74 10.54 -3.10
C PRO A 125 8.44 9.91 -1.75
N THR A 126 7.39 9.11 -1.64
CA THR A 126 6.82 8.59 -0.40
C THR A 126 6.38 7.12 -0.52
N THR A 127 5.57 6.64 0.39
CA THR A 127 5.03 5.28 0.50
C THR A 127 4.27 4.84 -0.76
N ALA A 128 4.46 3.61 -1.20
CA ALA A 128 3.68 3.03 -2.30
C ALA A 128 2.33 2.47 -1.81
N ILE A 129 2.33 1.70 -0.72
CA ILE A 129 1.12 1.04 -0.23
C ILE A 129 0.97 1.29 1.28
N GLU A 130 -0.20 1.80 1.68
CA GLU A 130 -0.64 1.80 3.07
C GLU A 130 -1.75 0.77 3.27
N ILE A 131 -1.59 -0.05 4.29
CA ILE A 131 -2.54 -1.11 4.63
C ILE A 131 -3.11 -0.83 6.02
N ALA A 132 -4.40 -0.54 6.08
CA ALA A 132 -5.18 -0.39 7.30
C ALA A 132 -6.30 -1.45 7.34
N GLY A 133 -5.91 -2.74 7.47
CA GLY A 133 -6.90 -3.80 7.34
C GLY A 133 -6.37 -5.21 7.56
N ASN A 134 -7.21 -6.17 7.18
CA ASN A 134 -6.99 -7.60 7.39
C ASN A 134 -7.02 -8.38 6.06
N ASP A 135 -6.39 -9.56 6.06
CA ASP A 135 -6.44 -10.53 4.96
C ASP A 135 -6.00 -9.93 3.61
N VAL A 136 -4.81 -9.31 3.61
CA VAL A 136 -4.23 -8.65 2.43
C VAL A 136 -3.09 -9.48 1.87
N VAL A 137 -3.07 -9.64 0.55
CA VAL A 137 -1.97 -10.32 -0.16
C VAL A 137 -1.27 -9.34 -1.09
N VAL A 138 0.02 -9.08 -0.83
CA VAL A 138 0.91 -8.28 -1.69
C VAL A 138 1.99 -9.19 -2.26
N LYS A 139 1.93 -9.52 -3.55
CA LYS A 139 2.87 -10.48 -4.14
C LYS A 139 3.27 -10.17 -5.58
N HIS A 140 4.48 -10.60 -5.95
CA HIS A 140 5.02 -10.48 -7.31
C HIS A 140 5.03 -9.03 -7.83
N ASN A 141 5.18 -8.03 -6.97
CA ASN A 141 5.26 -6.65 -7.37
C ASN A 141 6.72 -6.20 -7.46
N LEU A 142 6.94 -5.18 -8.27
CA LEU A 142 8.18 -4.41 -8.35
C LEU A 142 8.00 -3.11 -7.56
N PHE A 143 8.95 -2.82 -6.66
CA PHE A 143 9.08 -1.56 -5.94
C PHE A 143 10.48 -1.00 -6.23
N ASP A 144 10.57 0.11 -6.92
CA ASP A 144 11.85 0.70 -7.28
C ASP A 144 11.85 2.22 -7.12
N ASN A 145 12.92 2.76 -6.53
CA ASN A 145 13.13 4.18 -6.30
C ASN A 145 11.96 4.86 -5.57
N LEU A 146 11.68 4.36 -4.35
CA LEU A 146 10.59 4.84 -3.52
C LEU A 146 11.08 5.44 -2.21
N VAL A 147 10.24 6.27 -1.58
CA VAL A 147 10.50 6.97 -0.32
C VAL A 147 11.79 7.81 -0.41
N CYS A 148 12.03 8.39 -1.58
CA CYS A 148 13.26 9.13 -1.87
C CYS A 148 13.27 10.56 -1.31
N VAL A 149 12.13 11.08 -0.84
CA VAL A 149 11.98 12.43 -0.25
C VAL A 149 11.56 12.37 1.21
N SER A 150 10.62 11.49 1.56
CA SER A 150 10.08 11.36 2.91
C SER A 150 11.03 10.62 3.86
N ASP A 151 10.89 10.88 5.15
CA ASP A 151 11.51 10.12 6.24
C ASP A 151 10.43 9.58 7.19
N ASP A 152 10.78 8.64 8.07
CA ASP A 152 9.87 7.96 9.00
C ASP A 152 8.72 7.23 8.30
N GLN A 153 9.05 6.51 7.22
CA GLN A 153 8.09 5.80 6.37
C GLN A 153 8.66 4.47 5.83
N GLY A 154 7.73 3.60 5.41
CA GLY A 154 8.02 2.42 4.60
C GLY A 154 7.48 2.54 3.18
N ALA A 155 8.07 1.81 2.22
CA ALA A 155 7.45 1.69 0.90
C ALA A 155 6.12 0.90 0.97
N ILE A 156 6.02 -0.10 1.87
CA ILE A 156 4.75 -0.55 2.45
C ILE A 156 4.75 -0.13 3.91
N ASP A 157 3.67 0.51 4.34
CA ASP A 157 3.53 1.07 5.68
C ASP A 157 2.24 0.61 6.35
N MET A 158 2.35 0.24 7.63
CA MET A 158 1.24 -0.17 8.50
C MET A 158 1.51 0.34 9.90
N TYR A 159 0.51 0.89 10.58
CA TYR A 159 0.70 1.49 11.90
C TYR A 159 -0.60 1.53 12.73
N ASN A 160 -0.45 1.79 14.03
CA ASN A 160 -1.49 2.09 15.02
C ASN A 160 -2.44 0.96 15.44
N ASP A 161 -2.59 -0.13 14.70
CA ASP A 161 -3.63 -1.10 15.00
C ASP A 161 -3.11 -2.55 14.99
N PRO A 162 -2.79 -3.14 16.15
CA PRO A 162 -2.30 -4.51 16.25
C PRO A 162 -3.33 -5.58 15.84
N SER A 163 -4.56 -5.20 15.55
CA SER A 163 -5.59 -6.11 15.03
C SER A 163 -5.53 -6.30 13.51
N PHE A 164 -4.67 -5.57 12.80
CA PHE A 164 -4.36 -5.83 11.38
C PHE A 164 -3.59 -7.15 11.28
N ARG A 165 -4.26 -8.20 10.84
CA ARG A 165 -3.69 -9.56 10.76
C ARG A 165 -4.05 -10.23 9.45
N GLY A 166 -3.40 -11.37 9.16
CA GLY A 166 -3.64 -12.10 7.92
C GLY A 166 -2.99 -11.47 6.68
N ILE A 167 -2.03 -10.57 6.89
CA ILE A 167 -1.35 -9.87 5.80
C ILE A 167 -0.12 -10.67 5.37
N THR A 168 0.02 -10.89 4.07
CA THR A 168 1.15 -11.59 3.47
C THR A 168 1.83 -10.73 2.41
N ILE A 169 3.12 -10.44 2.61
CA ILE A 169 3.98 -9.70 1.68
C ILE A 169 5.03 -10.67 1.15
N LYS A 170 4.88 -11.17 -0.08
CA LYS A 170 5.73 -12.25 -0.56
C LYS A 170 6.15 -12.16 -2.02
N GLU A 171 7.32 -12.70 -2.28
CA GLU A 171 7.81 -12.87 -3.65
C GLU A 171 7.79 -11.55 -4.45
N ASN A 172 8.09 -10.41 -3.77
CA ASN A 172 8.24 -9.12 -4.40
C ASN A 172 9.73 -8.80 -4.60
N TYR A 173 10.01 -7.97 -5.59
CA TYR A 173 11.34 -7.41 -5.83
C TYR A 173 11.35 -5.95 -5.41
N TRP A 174 12.35 -5.57 -4.63
CA TRP A 174 12.53 -4.24 -4.06
C TRP A 174 13.90 -3.72 -4.42
N SER A 175 13.98 -2.50 -4.94
CA SER A 175 15.26 -1.85 -5.21
C SER A 175 15.22 -0.35 -4.89
N ASN A 176 16.36 0.16 -4.42
CA ASN A 176 16.55 1.60 -4.21
C ASN A 176 15.45 2.25 -3.34
N ILE A 177 15.14 1.63 -2.20
CA ILE A 177 14.15 2.17 -1.25
C ILE A 177 14.85 3.04 -0.22
N GLY A 178 14.47 4.32 -0.15
CA GLY A 178 15.15 5.32 0.66
C GLY A 178 16.27 6.01 -0.10
N GLY A 179 17.43 6.14 0.50
CA GLY A 179 18.60 6.78 -0.08
C GLY A 179 19.67 7.05 0.97
N ALA A 180 20.87 7.42 0.53
CA ALA A 180 22.02 7.61 1.41
C ALA A 180 21.81 8.69 2.49
N ASP A 181 20.98 9.68 2.19
CA ASP A 181 20.68 10.80 3.10
C ASP A 181 19.43 10.57 3.95
N ARG A 182 18.78 9.39 3.87
CA ARG A 182 17.63 9.04 4.67
C ARG A 182 18.04 8.34 5.96
N HIS A 183 17.32 8.57 7.03
CA HIS A 183 17.61 8.00 8.33
C HIS A 183 16.61 6.94 8.77
N LYS A 184 15.32 7.16 8.49
CA LYS A 184 14.21 6.33 8.94
C LYS A 184 13.35 5.87 7.78
N VAL A 185 13.92 5.05 6.89
CA VAL A 185 13.21 4.49 5.73
C VAL A 185 13.39 2.99 5.69
N ALA A 186 12.27 2.28 5.48
CA ALA A 186 12.23 0.83 5.28
C ALA A 186 11.55 0.47 3.94
N ALA A 187 11.79 -0.73 3.43
CA ALA A 187 10.96 -1.26 2.36
C ALA A 187 9.60 -1.71 2.92
N VAL A 188 9.61 -2.41 4.06
CA VAL A 188 8.38 -2.78 4.79
C VAL A 188 8.52 -2.29 6.23
N ARG A 189 7.58 -1.44 6.65
CA ARG A 189 7.53 -0.91 8.01
C ARG A 189 6.30 -1.44 8.73
N LEU A 190 6.53 -2.15 9.83
CA LEU A 190 5.51 -2.61 10.76
C LEU A 190 5.59 -1.72 12.01
N ASP A 191 4.91 -0.59 11.97
CA ASP A 191 4.95 0.41 13.03
C ASP A 191 3.82 0.21 14.04
N ASP A 192 4.01 0.78 15.22
CA ASP A 192 2.97 0.86 16.26
C ASP A 192 2.27 -0.48 16.55
N LEU A 193 3.06 -1.51 16.91
CA LEU A 193 2.57 -2.81 17.37
C LEU A 193 1.90 -3.69 16.29
N ILE A 194 2.11 -3.43 15.02
CA ILE A 194 1.58 -4.26 13.94
C ILE A 194 1.99 -5.73 14.14
N SER A 195 1.03 -6.63 14.04
CA SER A 195 1.17 -8.01 14.50
C SER A 195 0.60 -9.03 13.50
N GLY A 196 1.22 -10.24 13.44
CA GLY A 196 0.70 -11.35 12.63
C GLY A 196 0.88 -11.18 11.12
N ILE A 197 1.96 -10.52 10.71
CA ILE A 197 2.31 -10.27 9.31
C ILE A 197 3.33 -11.31 8.84
N GLU A 198 3.15 -11.86 7.64
CA GLU A 198 4.16 -12.70 6.99
C GLU A 198 4.88 -11.94 5.86
N ILE A 199 6.21 -11.87 5.96
CA ILE A 199 7.11 -11.29 4.94
C ILE A 199 8.03 -12.42 4.46
N SER A 200 7.81 -12.94 3.25
CA SER A 200 8.50 -14.15 2.81
C SER A 200 8.88 -14.16 1.33
N GLY A 201 10.05 -14.73 1.02
CA GLY A 201 10.50 -14.93 -0.36
C GLY A 201 10.77 -13.65 -1.15
N ASN A 202 10.90 -12.50 -0.49
CA ASN A 202 11.19 -11.23 -1.15
C ASN A 202 12.70 -11.07 -1.42
N PHE A 203 13.03 -10.29 -2.45
CA PHE A 203 14.38 -9.87 -2.73
C PHE A 203 14.49 -8.35 -2.51
N PHE A 204 15.33 -7.94 -1.55
CA PHE A 204 15.60 -6.55 -1.21
C PHE A 204 17.00 -6.16 -1.69
N GLU A 205 17.09 -5.16 -2.56
CA GLU A 205 18.35 -4.61 -3.05
C GLU A 205 18.46 -3.13 -2.74
N LYS A 206 19.52 -2.73 -2.02
CA LYS A 206 19.73 -1.33 -1.62
C LYS A 206 18.50 -0.72 -0.94
N CYS A 207 17.91 -1.45 0.01
CA CYS A 207 16.73 -1.04 0.74
C CYS A 207 17.08 -0.71 2.19
N GLY A 208 16.32 0.23 2.76
CA GLY A 208 16.50 0.67 4.14
C GLY A 208 17.41 1.90 4.27
N SER A 209 17.76 2.22 5.49
CA SER A 209 18.50 3.44 5.86
C SER A 209 19.47 3.17 7.01
N SER A 210 20.04 4.22 7.59
CA SER A 210 20.97 4.07 8.72
C SER A 210 20.30 3.65 10.02
N GLN A 211 19.01 3.87 10.19
CA GLN A 211 18.25 3.53 11.41
C GLN A 211 17.22 2.42 11.17
N TYR A 212 16.52 2.42 10.02
CA TYR A 212 15.56 1.39 9.67
C TYR A 212 16.16 0.39 8.70
N GLY A 213 16.00 -0.90 9.01
CA GLY A 213 16.33 -1.97 8.08
C GLY A 213 15.42 -2.00 6.85
N ALA A 214 15.75 -2.83 5.87
CA ALA A 214 14.83 -3.11 4.77
C ALA A 214 13.47 -3.59 5.29
N VAL A 215 13.45 -4.34 6.40
CA VAL A 215 12.25 -4.63 7.20
C VAL A 215 12.42 -3.99 8.57
N GLU A 216 11.49 -3.12 8.94
CA GLU A 216 11.45 -2.48 10.25
C GLU A 216 10.26 -2.99 11.06
N ILE A 217 10.49 -3.34 12.33
CA ILE A 217 9.47 -3.81 13.26
C ILE A 217 9.54 -2.96 14.53
N HIS A 218 8.49 -2.16 14.74
CA HIS A 218 8.34 -1.30 15.91
C HIS A 218 7.31 -1.89 16.89
N GLY A 219 7.75 -2.83 17.69
CA GLY A 219 6.89 -3.60 18.58
C GLY A 219 6.05 -4.67 17.84
N GLY A 220 4.92 -5.03 18.43
CA GLY A 220 4.06 -6.09 17.88
C GLY A 220 4.53 -7.50 18.18
N LYS A 221 3.78 -8.49 17.70
CA LYS A 221 4.06 -9.91 17.93
C LYS A 221 3.58 -10.78 16.75
N ASP A 222 4.01 -12.03 16.77
CA ASP A 222 3.60 -13.04 15.78
C ASP A 222 3.96 -12.67 14.32
N ASN A 223 4.88 -11.72 14.10
CA ASN A 223 5.38 -11.38 12.77
C ASN A 223 6.39 -12.43 12.32
N ILE A 224 6.28 -12.88 11.08
CA ILE A 224 7.13 -13.90 10.49
C ILE A 224 7.90 -13.31 9.32
N VAL A 225 9.24 -13.28 9.43
CA VAL A 225 10.14 -12.87 8.34
C VAL A 225 11.00 -14.06 7.97
N LYS A 226 10.79 -14.64 6.78
CA LYS A 226 11.45 -15.88 6.37
C LYS A 226 11.80 -15.93 4.89
N ALA A 227 12.88 -16.63 4.56
CA ALA A 227 13.30 -16.89 3.19
C ALA A 227 13.43 -15.62 2.30
N ASN A 228 13.75 -14.48 2.89
CA ASN A 228 14.04 -13.25 2.15
C ASN A 228 15.55 -13.15 1.85
N THR A 229 15.87 -12.48 0.75
CA THR A 229 17.26 -12.14 0.40
C THR A 229 17.46 -10.64 0.55
N PHE A 230 18.56 -10.25 1.21
CA PHE A 230 18.95 -8.85 1.40
C PHE A 230 20.30 -8.62 0.73
N ASN A 231 20.32 -7.79 -0.31
CA ASN A 231 21.53 -7.46 -1.06
C ASN A 231 21.85 -5.96 -0.95
N ASN A 232 23.07 -5.64 -0.51
CA ASN A 232 23.52 -4.27 -0.36
C ASN A 232 22.60 -3.37 0.49
N CYS A 233 21.84 -3.94 1.42
CA CYS A 233 21.04 -3.19 2.38
C CYS A 233 21.92 -2.73 3.55
N PRO A 234 21.84 -1.46 4.00
CA PRO A 234 22.59 -1.00 5.18
C PRO A 234 22.30 -1.85 6.42
N LEU A 235 21.04 -2.18 6.62
CA LEU A 235 20.52 -3.10 7.62
C LEU A 235 19.47 -4.00 6.94
N ALA A 236 19.56 -5.32 7.16
CA ALA A 236 18.52 -6.24 6.68
C ALA A 236 17.21 -6.03 7.45
N MET A 237 17.31 -5.95 8.78
CA MET A 237 16.16 -5.79 9.67
C MET A 237 16.55 -4.85 10.83
N SER A 238 15.55 -4.11 11.32
CA SER A 238 15.65 -3.34 12.55
C SER A 238 14.47 -3.65 13.47
N PHE A 239 14.72 -3.57 14.77
CA PHE A 239 13.73 -3.79 15.82
C PHE A 239 13.79 -2.61 16.79
N HIS A 240 12.67 -1.93 16.97
CA HIS A 240 12.56 -0.85 17.94
C HIS A 240 11.57 -1.23 19.04
N GLN A 241 11.97 -0.91 20.27
CA GLN A 241 11.15 -1.17 21.43
C GLN A 241 10.10 -0.06 21.58
N TYR A 242 8.85 -0.45 21.77
CA TYR A 242 7.74 0.49 21.86
C TYR A 242 7.60 1.21 23.21
N GLY A 243 8.39 0.81 24.23
CA GLY A 243 8.28 1.36 25.57
C GLY A 243 6.89 1.10 26.21
N ASP A 244 6.42 2.02 27.07
CA ASP A 244 5.12 1.85 27.76
C ASP A 244 3.91 2.32 26.93
N TYR A 245 4.11 2.91 25.76
CA TYR A 245 3.03 3.42 24.93
C TYR A 245 2.10 2.30 24.40
N TRP A 246 2.59 1.06 24.35
CA TRP A 246 1.78 -0.10 23.98
C TRP A 246 0.53 -0.23 24.84
N LYS A 247 0.58 0.18 26.12
CA LYS A 247 -0.58 0.18 27.04
C LYS A 247 -1.67 1.14 26.57
N THR A 248 -1.28 2.28 26.04
CA THR A 248 -2.21 3.26 25.45
C THR A 248 -2.86 2.71 24.19
N CYS A 249 -2.08 2.09 23.33
CA CYS A 249 -2.59 1.51 22.07
C CYS A 249 -3.62 0.41 22.32
N ILE A 250 -3.30 -0.59 23.15
CA ILE A 250 -4.23 -1.71 23.40
C ILE A 250 -5.48 -1.32 24.19
N ASN A 251 -5.44 -0.20 24.92
CA ASN A 251 -6.59 0.33 25.66
C ASN A 251 -7.36 1.39 24.86
N SER A 252 -6.98 1.67 23.63
CA SER A 252 -7.72 2.61 22.78
C SER A 252 -9.10 2.05 22.43
N GLU A 253 -10.09 2.93 22.30
CA GLU A 253 -11.45 2.52 21.93
C GLU A 253 -11.53 1.77 20.60
N ASP A 254 -10.63 2.06 19.67
CA ASP A 254 -10.60 1.44 18.34
C ASP A 254 -10.17 -0.03 18.39
N ILE A 255 -9.37 -0.41 19.38
CA ILE A 255 -8.89 -1.79 19.56
C ILE A 255 -9.82 -2.59 20.48
N GLN A 256 -10.50 -1.93 21.41
CA GLN A 256 -11.40 -2.59 22.37
C GLN A 256 -12.81 -2.87 21.81
N LYS A 257 -13.17 -2.33 20.66
CA LYS A 257 -14.46 -2.54 19.96
C LYS A 257 -14.40 -3.70 19.00
#